data_4319ec4fee73d2bd801aff96a4080698
#
_entry.id   4319ec4fee73d2bd801aff96a4080698
#
_cell.length_a   1.000
_cell.length_b   1.000
_cell.length_c   1.000
_cell.angle_alpha   90.00
_cell.angle_beta   90.00
_cell.angle_gamma   90.00
#
_symmetry.space_group_name_H-M   'P 1'
#
loop_
_entity.id
_entity.type
_entity.pdbx_description
1 polymer ?
#
loop_
_entity_poly.entity_id
_entity_poly.type
_entity_poly.pdbx_seq_one_letter_code
_entity_poly.pdbx_strand_id
1 'polypeptide(L)'
;MEPWPWYVSGAAIAAVMLLLLLVGKNFGMSSNLRTFCTICGAGKNTEFFKFDWKEQRWNLIVVLGAIIGGYIGSHHLSNDVAVDINPKTVTELQGLGFESAGTEYLPDELFDAGIWTNPKTILLLALGGFMVGFGARYAGGCTSGPVSYT
;
A
#
# COMPACT_ATOMS: atom_id res chain seq x y z
N MET A 1 13.18 7.62 -17.54
CA MET A 1 13.78 8.74 -16.77
C MET A 1 14.51 8.15 -15.59
N GLU A 2 15.63 8.75 -15.17
CA GLU A 2 16.29 8.30 -13.94
C GLU A 2 15.35 8.51 -12.74
N PRO A 3 15.35 7.60 -11.75
CA PRO A 3 14.53 7.75 -10.54
C PRO A 3 14.96 9.00 -9.79
N TRP A 4 13.98 9.72 -9.27
CA TRP A 4 14.25 10.91 -8.48
C TRP A 4 15.06 10.58 -7.23
N PRO A 5 16.07 11.39 -6.91
CA PRO A 5 16.82 11.21 -5.66
C PRO A 5 15.88 11.22 -4.45
N TRP A 6 16.18 10.39 -3.47
CA TRP A 6 15.34 10.23 -2.27
C TRP A 6 15.01 11.54 -1.55
N TYR A 7 15.94 12.50 -1.57
CA TYR A 7 15.74 13.81 -0.93
C TYR A 7 14.73 14.69 -1.67
N VAL A 8 14.60 14.55 -3.00
CA VAL A 8 13.57 15.27 -3.79
C VAL A 8 12.21 14.63 -3.56
N SER A 9 12.13 13.31 -3.64
CA SER A 9 10.90 12.56 -3.40
C SER A 9 10.41 12.74 -1.96
N GLY A 10 11.32 12.71 -0.98
CA GLY A 10 11.00 12.94 0.43
C GLY A 10 10.44 14.33 0.68
N ALA A 11 11.07 15.36 0.12
CA ALA A 11 10.58 16.74 0.23
C ALA A 11 9.20 16.92 -0.44
N ALA A 12 8.96 16.28 -1.59
CA ALA A 12 7.66 16.32 -2.28
C ALA A 12 6.56 15.67 -1.44
N ILE A 13 6.83 14.50 -0.84
CA ILE A 13 5.88 13.82 0.06
C ILE A 13 5.59 14.70 1.29
N ALA A 14 6.63 15.27 1.91
CA ALA A 14 6.49 16.16 3.06
C ALA A 14 5.64 17.39 2.72
N ALA A 15 5.84 18.00 1.55
CA ALA A 15 5.05 19.12 1.09
C ALA A 15 3.56 18.76 0.91
N VAL A 16 3.27 17.59 0.32
CA VAL A 16 1.88 17.11 0.19
C VAL A 16 1.24 16.88 1.56
N MET A 17 1.97 16.26 2.49
CA MET A 17 1.48 16.06 3.86
C MET A 17 1.23 17.38 4.59
N LEU A 18 2.13 18.35 4.45
CA LEU A 18 1.96 19.69 5.01
C LEU A 18 0.72 20.39 4.45
N LEU A 19 0.51 20.33 3.15
CA LEU A 19 -0.69 20.89 2.51
C LEU A 19 -1.99 20.26 3.04
N LEU A 20 -2.01 18.94 3.24
CA LEU A 20 -3.15 18.25 3.82
C LEU A 20 -3.42 18.72 5.26
N LEU A 21 -2.37 18.88 6.07
CA LEU A 21 -2.50 19.39 7.44
C LEU A 21 -3.00 20.85 7.47
N LEU A 22 -2.51 21.71 6.58
CA LEU A 22 -2.96 23.10 6.48
C LEU A 22 -4.46 23.21 6.11
N VAL A 23 -4.97 22.25 5.35
CA VAL A 23 -6.41 22.14 5.03
C VAL A 23 -7.20 21.48 6.17
N GLY A 24 -6.54 21.11 7.27
CA GLY A 24 -7.18 20.47 8.43
C GLY A 24 -7.59 19.01 8.15
N LYS A 25 -6.89 18.32 7.24
CA LYS A 25 -7.15 16.93 6.87
C LYS A 25 -6.02 16.03 7.30
N ASN A 26 -6.34 14.96 8.00
CA ASN A 26 -5.38 13.95 8.44
C ASN A 26 -5.40 12.76 7.50
N PHE A 27 -4.29 12.50 6.84
CA PHE A 27 -4.15 11.35 5.95
C PHE A 27 -3.96 10.06 6.74
N GLY A 28 -4.71 9.01 6.37
CA GLY A 28 -4.53 7.69 6.97
C GLY A 28 -4.92 6.59 5.99
N MET A 29 -3.95 5.78 5.55
CA MET A 29 -4.19 4.71 4.60
C MET A 29 -5.17 3.66 5.15
N SER A 30 -5.06 3.28 6.41
CA SER A 30 -5.96 2.31 7.05
C SER A 30 -7.41 2.82 7.18
N SER A 31 -7.62 4.13 7.27
CA SER A 31 -8.97 4.71 7.32
C SER A 31 -9.72 4.55 5.99
N ASN A 32 -9.00 4.45 4.86
CA ASN A 32 -9.61 4.14 3.57
C ASN A 32 -10.22 2.74 3.52
N LEU A 33 -9.50 1.74 4.03
CA LEU A 33 -10.02 0.36 4.10
C LEU A 33 -11.28 0.32 4.97
N ARG A 34 -11.28 1.01 6.10
CA ARG A 34 -12.46 1.16 6.95
C ARG A 34 -13.62 1.81 6.19
N THR A 35 -13.36 2.86 5.42
CA THR A 35 -14.35 3.55 4.60
C THR A 35 -14.94 2.63 3.53
N PHE A 36 -14.12 1.84 2.84
CA PHE A 36 -14.58 0.84 1.88
C PHE A 36 -15.48 -0.21 2.54
N CYS A 37 -15.08 -0.76 3.68
CA CYS A 37 -15.91 -1.70 4.44
C CYS A 37 -17.26 -1.09 4.83
N THR A 38 -17.29 0.19 5.22
CA THR A 38 -18.53 0.91 5.55
C THR A 38 -19.44 1.04 4.32
N ILE A 39 -18.89 1.41 3.16
CA ILE A 39 -19.63 1.48 1.89
C ILE A 39 -20.19 0.11 1.51
N CYS A 40 -19.43 -0.97 1.73
CA CYS A 40 -19.89 -2.35 1.50
C CYS A 40 -20.91 -2.85 2.52
N GLY A 41 -21.33 -2.03 3.49
CA GLY A 41 -22.41 -2.35 4.43
C GLY A 41 -21.97 -3.03 5.72
N ALA A 42 -20.66 -3.08 6.04
CA ALA A 42 -20.15 -3.63 7.31
C ALA A 42 -20.68 -2.91 8.55
N GLY A 43 -21.12 -1.66 8.41
CA GLY A 43 -21.75 -0.87 9.46
C GLY A 43 -23.08 -1.46 10.00
N LYS A 44 -23.68 -2.43 9.30
CA LYS A 44 -24.90 -3.13 9.77
C LYS A 44 -24.61 -4.05 10.96
N ASN A 45 -23.42 -4.63 10.99
CA ASN A 45 -23.06 -5.68 11.94
C ASN A 45 -22.13 -5.21 13.08
N THR A 46 -21.44 -4.08 12.89
CA THR A 46 -20.41 -3.63 13.84
C THR A 46 -20.42 -2.12 13.97
N GLU A 47 -20.47 -1.62 15.20
CA GLU A 47 -20.46 -0.16 15.49
C GLU A 47 -19.20 0.55 14.98
N PHE A 48 -18.08 -0.15 14.91
CA PHE A 48 -16.82 0.38 14.40
C PHE A 48 -16.92 0.93 12.96
N PHE A 49 -17.80 0.37 12.13
CA PHE A 49 -18.04 0.80 10.75
C PHE A 49 -19.24 1.75 10.62
N LYS A 50 -19.90 2.12 11.73
CA LYS A 50 -20.98 3.10 11.75
C LYS A 50 -20.41 4.50 11.82
N PHE A 51 -20.08 5.09 10.69
CA PHE A 51 -19.71 6.50 10.58
C PHE A 51 -20.13 7.04 9.22
N ASP A 52 -20.25 8.37 9.09
CA ASP A 52 -20.57 8.98 7.80
C ASP A 52 -19.35 8.97 6.89
N TRP A 53 -19.30 8.01 5.98
CA TRP A 53 -18.22 7.86 5.00
C TRP A 53 -18.07 9.06 4.07
N LYS A 54 -19.12 9.89 3.94
CA LYS A 54 -19.09 11.09 3.09
C LYS A 54 -18.10 12.14 3.61
N GLU A 55 -17.87 12.19 4.91
CA GLU A 55 -16.86 13.06 5.49
C GLU A 55 -15.44 12.64 5.11
N GLN A 56 -15.24 11.37 4.77
CA GLN A 56 -13.95 10.78 4.38
C GLN A 56 -13.71 10.73 2.86
N ARG A 57 -14.60 11.32 2.05
CA ARG A 57 -14.48 11.29 0.57
C ARG A 57 -13.15 11.87 0.07
N TRP A 58 -12.65 12.90 0.73
CA TRP A 58 -11.37 13.51 0.38
C TRP A 58 -10.21 12.50 0.44
N ASN A 59 -10.23 11.60 1.42
CA ASN A 59 -9.22 10.58 1.61
C ASN A 59 -9.26 9.51 0.49
N LEU A 60 -10.46 9.17 0.00
CA LEU A 60 -10.64 8.31 -1.17
C LEU A 60 -10.11 8.97 -2.46
N ILE A 61 -10.27 10.28 -2.60
CA ILE A 61 -9.70 11.03 -3.73
C ILE A 61 -8.18 10.99 -3.71
N VAL A 62 -7.55 11.09 -2.54
CA VAL A 62 -6.09 10.96 -2.39
C VAL A 62 -5.62 9.57 -2.83
N VAL A 63 -6.34 8.51 -2.44
CA VAL A 63 -6.02 7.13 -2.89
C VAL A 63 -6.17 6.99 -4.41
N LEU A 64 -7.24 7.54 -4.98
CA LEU A 64 -7.43 7.54 -6.43
C LEU A 64 -6.29 8.29 -7.14
N GLY A 65 -5.88 9.44 -6.61
CA GLY A 65 -4.73 10.19 -7.10
C GLY A 65 -3.42 9.37 -7.03
N ALA A 66 -3.22 8.63 -5.95
CA ALA A 66 -2.06 7.74 -5.80
C ALA A 66 -2.07 6.60 -6.83
N ILE A 67 -3.24 6.00 -7.10
CA ILE A 67 -3.38 4.95 -8.12
C ILE A 67 -3.07 5.51 -9.52
N ILE A 68 -3.64 6.66 -9.87
CA ILE A 68 -3.38 7.32 -11.15
C ILE A 68 -1.90 7.71 -11.27
N GLY A 69 -1.33 8.29 -10.20
CA GLY A 69 0.08 8.66 -10.16
C GLY A 69 1.00 7.45 -10.29
N GLY A 70 0.67 6.34 -9.64
CA GLY A 70 1.40 5.07 -9.78
C GLY A 70 1.33 4.52 -11.20
N TYR A 71 0.15 4.56 -11.83
CA TYR A 71 -0.02 4.13 -13.22
C TYR A 71 0.81 4.99 -14.19
N ILE A 72 0.76 6.31 -14.06
CA ILE A 72 1.56 7.23 -14.87
C ILE A 72 3.06 6.98 -14.60
N GLY A 73 3.45 6.82 -13.35
CA GLY A 73 4.82 6.54 -12.96
C GLY A 73 5.36 5.27 -13.60
N SER A 74 4.62 4.18 -13.53
CA SER A 74 5.06 2.88 -14.07
C SER A 74 5.11 2.85 -15.60
N HIS A 75 4.15 3.50 -16.30
CA HIS A 75 4.07 3.38 -17.77
C HIS A 75 4.77 4.50 -18.54
N HIS A 76 4.93 5.67 -17.93
CA HIS A 76 5.46 6.84 -18.66
C HIS A 76 6.77 7.40 -18.08
N LEU A 77 7.04 7.14 -16.79
CA LEU A 77 8.19 7.73 -16.09
C LEU A 77 9.25 6.68 -15.71
N SER A 78 8.87 5.41 -15.60
CA SER A 78 9.82 4.32 -15.35
C SER A 78 10.40 3.82 -16.67
N ASN A 79 11.71 3.58 -16.70
CA ASN A 79 12.32 2.73 -17.71
C ASN A 79 12.10 1.27 -17.26
N ASP A 80 11.93 0.35 -18.20
CA ASP A 80 11.89 -1.10 -17.93
C ASP A 80 13.28 -1.59 -17.50
N VAL A 81 13.75 -1.09 -16.38
CA VAL A 81 15.03 -1.49 -15.80
C VAL A 81 14.73 -2.45 -14.66
N ALA A 82 15.41 -3.59 -14.67
CA ALA A 82 15.40 -4.54 -13.57
C ALA A 82 15.62 -3.82 -12.23
N VAL A 83 14.95 -4.27 -11.19
CA VAL A 83 15.04 -3.67 -9.86
C VAL A 83 16.44 -3.86 -9.31
N ASP A 84 17.17 -2.77 -9.07
CA ASP A 84 18.53 -2.81 -8.55
C ASP A 84 18.50 -3.11 -7.04
N ILE A 85 18.47 -4.38 -6.70
CA ILE A 85 18.61 -4.88 -5.34
C ILE A 85 19.99 -5.56 -5.17
N ASN A 86 20.44 -5.56 -3.92
CA ASN A 86 21.73 -6.17 -3.57
C ASN A 86 21.80 -7.62 -4.09
N PRO A 87 22.85 -8.01 -4.88
CA PRO A 87 22.98 -9.34 -5.43
C PRO A 87 22.92 -10.46 -4.40
N LYS A 88 23.40 -10.20 -3.17
CA LYS A 88 23.31 -11.15 -2.06
C LYS A 88 21.84 -11.45 -1.69
N THR A 89 21.01 -10.42 -1.63
CA THR A 89 19.56 -10.54 -1.36
C THR A 89 18.86 -11.32 -2.47
N VAL A 90 19.23 -11.06 -3.74
CA VAL A 90 18.71 -11.84 -4.88
C VAL A 90 19.02 -13.33 -4.72
N THR A 91 20.29 -13.67 -4.39
CA THR A 91 20.69 -15.05 -4.20
C THR A 91 19.96 -15.72 -3.04
N GLU A 92 19.75 -15.01 -1.93
CA GLU A 92 19.01 -15.52 -0.78
C GLU A 92 17.52 -15.76 -1.12
N LEU A 93 16.89 -14.85 -1.85
CA LEU A 93 15.49 -14.99 -2.28
C LEU A 93 15.32 -16.11 -3.29
N GLN A 94 16.26 -16.27 -4.24
CA GLN A 94 16.26 -17.39 -5.18
C GLN A 94 16.42 -18.73 -4.46
N GLY A 95 17.24 -18.78 -3.41
CA GLY A 95 17.37 -19.94 -2.54
C GLY A 95 16.06 -20.30 -1.77
N LEU A 96 15.17 -19.33 -1.59
CA LEU A 96 13.83 -19.52 -1.01
C LEU A 96 12.76 -19.87 -2.04
N GLY A 97 13.11 -19.89 -3.35
CA GLY A 97 12.19 -20.22 -4.43
C GLY A 97 11.57 -19.02 -5.15
N PHE A 98 12.10 -17.81 -4.96
CA PHE A 98 11.69 -16.59 -5.68
C PHE A 98 12.62 -16.34 -6.86
N GLU A 99 12.37 -16.98 -7.99
CA GLU A 99 13.22 -16.89 -9.18
C GLU A 99 13.13 -15.51 -9.86
N SER A 100 11.97 -14.83 -9.75
CA SER A 100 11.73 -13.49 -10.28
C SER A 100 12.43 -12.37 -9.49
N ALA A 101 13.11 -12.68 -8.38
CA ALA A 101 13.78 -11.70 -7.55
C ALA A 101 14.82 -10.87 -8.33
N GLY A 102 14.67 -9.54 -8.33
CA GLY A 102 15.56 -8.61 -9.04
C GLY A 102 15.16 -8.33 -10.49
N THR A 103 14.19 -9.04 -11.05
CA THR A 103 13.66 -8.77 -12.39
C THR A 103 12.41 -7.92 -12.37
N GLU A 104 11.56 -8.11 -11.36
CA GLU A 104 10.29 -7.41 -11.20
C GLU A 104 10.10 -6.87 -9.78
N TYR A 105 9.20 -5.88 -9.63
CA TYR A 105 8.88 -5.26 -8.34
C TYR A 105 8.06 -6.18 -7.44
N LEU A 106 7.25 -7.05 -8.02
CA LEU A 106 6.43 -8.03 -7.30
C LEU A 106 6.86 -9.42 -7.75
N PRO A 107 7.07 -10.34 -6.80
CA PRO A 107 7.43 -11.71 -7.15
C PRO A 107 6.27 -12.40 -7.86
N ASP A 108 6.50 -12.88 -9.08
CA ASP A 108 5.50 -13.57 -9.91
C ASP A 108 4.99 -14.81 -9.21
N GLU A 109 5.85 -15.50 -8.44
CA GLU A 109 5.49 -16.68 -7.68
C GLU A 109 4.37 -16.44 -6.67
N LEU A 110 4.15 -15.18 -6.26
CA LEU A 110 3.10 -14.79 -5.32
C LEU A 110 1.95 -14.03 -5.96
N PHE A 111 2.15 -13.38 -7.11
CA PHE A 111 1.19 -12.42 -7.68
C PHE A 111 0.78 -12.70 -9.14
N ASP A 112 1.30 -13.77 -9.75
CA ASP A 112 0.87 -14.19 -11.08
C ASP A 112 -0.55 -14.79 -11.09
N ALA A 113 -1.15 -14.85 -12.27
CA ALA A 113 -2.49 -15.41 -12.48
C ALA A 113 -2.65 -16.88 -12.00
N GLY A 114 -1.52 -17.61 -11.92
CA GLY A 114 -1.47 -18.97 -11.38
C GLY A 114 -1.66 -19.09 -9.85
N ILE A 115 -1.74 -17.99 -9.14
CA ILE A 115 -1.86 -17.94 -7.66
C ILE A 115 -3.07 -18.75 -7.15
N TRP A 116 -4.17 -18.72 -7.89
CA TRP A 116 -5.41 -19.40 -7.53
C TRP A 116 -5.31 -20.94 -7.57
N THR A 117 -4.25 -21.47 -8.19
CA THR A 117 -4.03 -22.91 -8.27
C THR A 117 -3.09 -23.42 -7.18
N ASN A 118 -2.34 -22.53 -6.52
CA ASN A 118 -1.38 -22.91 -5.48
C ASN A 118 -1.93 -22.59 -4.06
N PRO A 119 -2.41 -23.60 -3.32
CA PRO A 119 -2.99 -23.38 -2.00
C PRO A 119 -2.00 -22.85 -0.97
N LYS A 120 -0.69 -23.13 -1.12
CA LYS A 120 0.35 -22.61 -0.21
C LYS A 120 0.51 -21.11 -0.34
N THR A 121 0.49 -20.58 -1.56
CA THR A 121 0.58 -19.16 -1.84
C THR A 121 -0.65 -18.40 -1.32
N ILE A 122 -1.84 -18.94 -1.55
CA ILE A 122 -3.08 -18.38 -0.99
C ILE A 122 -3.04 -18.33 0.53
N LEU A 123 -2.60 -19.42 1.17
CA LEU A 123 -2.50 -19.48 2.63
C LEU A 123 -1.49 -18.45 3.17
N LEU A 124 -0.34 -18.31 2.52
CA LEU A 124 0.70 -17.35 2.91
C LEU A 124 0.19 -15.91 2.80
N LEU A 125 -0.46 -15.57 1.69
CA LEU A 125 -1.04 -14.23 1.50
C LEU A 125 -2.21 -13.97 2.45
N ALA A 126 -3.06 -14.95 2.69
CA ALA A 126 -4.17 -14.82 3.63
C ALA A 126 -3.66 -14.61 5.06
N LEU A 127 -2.65 -15.38 5.48
CA LEU A 127 -2.04 -15.25 6.81
C LEU A 127 -1.32 -13.90 6.96
N GLY A 128 -0.53 -13.49 5.96
CA GLY A 128 0.13 -12.19 5.94
C GLY A 128 -0.86 -11.04 5.99
N GLY A 129 -1.90 -11.08 5.17
CA GLY A 129 -2.97 -10.09 5.17
C GLY A 129 -3.73 -10.04 6.51
N PHE A 130 -4.00 -11.20 7.11
CA PHE A 130 -4.60 -11.29 8.43
C PHE A 130 -3.70 -10.65 9.51
N MET A 131 -2.40 -10.96 9.54
CA MET A 131 -1.46 -10.39 10.49
C MET A 131 -1.35 -8.87 10.36
N VAL A 132 -1.28 -8.36 9.13
CA VAL A 132 -1.25 -6.90 8.86
C VAL A 132 -2.55 -6.25 9.31
N GLY A 133 -3.70 -6.84 8.97
CA GLY A 133 -5.02 -6.33 9.35
C GLY A 133 -5.24 -6.34 10.86
N PHE A 134 -4.89 -7.43 11.52
CA PHE A 134 -4.97 -7.56 12.97
C PHE A 134 -4.02 -6.59 13.66
N GLY A 135 -2.75 -6.51 13.23
CA GLY A 135 -1.75 -5.61 13.79
C GLY A 135 -2.14 -4.13 13.65
N ALA A 136 -2.61 -3.73 12.47
CA ALA A 136 -3.10 -2.37 12.23
C ALA A 136 -4.32 -2.04 13.12
N ARG A 137 -5.21 -3.02 13.34
CA ARG A 137 -6.36 -2.83 14.22
C ARG A 137 -5.96 -2.74 15.69
N TYR A 138 -5.05 -3.60 16.12
CA TYR A 138 -4.54 -3.63 17.51
C TYR A 138 -3.79 -2.34 17.87
N ALA A 139 -2.97 -1.83 16.95
CA ALA A 139 -2.21 -0.59 17.10
C ALA A 139 -3.05 0.70 16.95
N GLY A 140 -4.35 0.59 16.63
CA GLY A 140 -5.22 1.75 16.40
C GLY A 140 -5.00 2.46 15.06
N GLY A 141 -4.21 1.90 14.16
CA GLY A 141 -3.93 2.42 12.82
C GLY A 141 -2.66 1.83 12.22
N CYS A 142 -2.38 2.17 10.99
CA CYS A 142 -1.10 1.85 10.34
C CYS A 142 -0.07 2.95 10.64
N THR A 143 1.19 2.74 10.25
CA THR A 143 2.30 3.69 10.47
C THR A 143 2.03 5.09 9.95
N SER A 144 1.18 5.27 8.94
CA SER A 144 0.78 6.58 8.44
C SER A 144 -0.26 7.30 9.31
N GLY A 145 -1.00 6.58 10.16
CA GLY A 145 -2.01 7.15 11.05
C GLY A 145 -1.46 7.71 12.35
N PRO A 146 -0.76 6.91 13.20
CA PRO A 146 -0.27 7.37 14.50
C PRO A 146 0.70 8.55 14.40
N VAL A 147 1.53 8.61 13.37
CA VAL A 147 2.50 9.70 13.15
C VAL A 147 1.82 11.06 12.92
N SER A 148 0.58 11.07 12.45
CA SER A 148 -0.17 12.33 12.22
C SER A 148 -0.96 12.81 13.44
N TYR A 149 -1.02 12.04 14.55
CA TYR A 149 -1.76 12.39 15.77
C TYR A 149 -0.86 12.70 16.97
N THR A 150 0.45 12.42 16.86
CA THR A 150 1.47 12.79 17.85
C THR A 150 2.22 14.03 17.44
#